data_762084e5799849abb65978ee9d659403
#
_entry.id   762084e5799849abb65978ee9d659403
#
_cell.length_a   1.000
_cell.length_b   1.000
_cell.length_c   1.000
_cell.angle_alpha   90.00
_cell.angle_beta   90.00
_cell.angle_gamma   90.00
#
_symmetry.space_group_name_H-M   'P 1'
#
loop_
_entity.id
_entity.type
_entity.pdbx_description
1 polymer ?
#
loop_
_entity_poly.entity_id
_entity_poly.type
_entity_poly.pdbx_seq_one_letter_code
_entity_poly.pdbx_strand_id
1 'polypeptide(L)'
;MKIIGLILTYNCANIVEKAIKNIPPNILSDLICCDDGSKDNIKHVMVKNNIKFFSHNHLGYGGNLYYGLKIAFSEGASHVVEIHGDGQYDLSKIIEAKKIIENSKADLILGNRFYDYKKPLENKMDMIRYMGNICVTFFASLGLGIRSKDLFPGFRVYSLNFFKSINFNLLSNYYWFSFEIIALSVFKNLRISSIPIDCDYKGEHSSMSLWKGFSFIYQTIKIIIQFRLAKLNFKIGIFK
;
A
#
# COMPACT_ATOMS: atom_id res chain seq x y z
N MET A 1 -17.18 5.59 13.32
CA MET A 1 -16.21 5.07 12.35
C MET A 1 -14.81 5.28 12.93
N LYS A 2 -14.02 4.20 13.13
CA LYS A 2 -12.65 4.30 13.67
C LYS A 2 -11.66 4.08 12.55
N ILE A 3 -10.90 5.13 12.18
CA ILE A 3 -9.85 5.07 11.16
C ILE A 3 -8.51 5.10 11.87
N ILE A 4 -7.68 4.06 11.67
CA ILE A 4 -6.34 3.98 12.24
C ILE A 4 -5.30 4.20 11.14
N GLY A 5 -4.31 5.06 11.41
CA GLY A 5 -3.11 5.18 10.58
C GLY A 5 -2.09 4.11 10.98
N LEU A 6 -1.64 3.33 10.00
CA LEU A 6 -0.61 2.32 10.16
C LEU A 6 0.68 2.78 9.50
N ILE A 7 1.65 3.18 10.31
CA ILE A 7 2.97 3.58 9.84
C ILE A 7 3.84 2.32 9.71
N LEU A 8 4.31 2.04 8.51
CA LEU A 8 5.23 0.93 8.22
C LEU A 8 6.67 1.46 8.19
N THR A 9 7.54 0.86 8.99
CA THR A 9 8.93 1.29 9.13
C THR A 9 9.92 0.14 8.94
N TYR A 10 11.06 0.49 8.33
CA TYR A 10 12.26 -0.33 8.28
C TYR A 10 13.48 0.56 8.05
N ASN A 11 14.33 0.76 9.09
CA ASN A 11 15.53 1.60 9.06
C ASN A 11 15.30 3.01 8.49
N CYS A 12 14.28 3.73 9.00
CA CYS A 12 13.87 5.05 8.51
C CYS A 12 13.68 6.09 9.63
N ALA A 13 14.33 5.90 10.79
CA ALA A 13 14.19 6.80 11.93
C ALA A 13 14.54 8.27 11.61
N ASN A 14 15.45 8.50 10.67
CA ASN A 14 15.92 9.83 10.26
C ASN A 14 14.90 10.60 9.40
N ILE A 15 13.93 9.92 8.79
CA ILE A 15 12.99 10.56 7.83
C ILE A 15 11.51 10.42 8.24
N VAL A 16 11.19 9.48 9.14
CA VAL A 16 9.80 9.18 9.50
C VAL A 16 9.05 10.35 10.14
N GLU A 17 9.73 11.26 10.83
CA GLU A 17 9.11 12.46 11.41
C GLU A 17 8.44 13.34 10.33
N LYS A 18 8.96 13.34 9.08
CA LYS A 18 8.33 14.01 7.94
C LYS A 18 6.95 13.41 7.66
N ALA A 19 6.83 12.09 7.65
CA ALA A 19 5.56 11.41 7.46
C ALA A 19 4.58 11.76 8.59
N ILE A 20 5.02 11.69 9.85
CA ILE A 20 4.18 11.99 11.01
C ILE A 20 3.63 13.42 10.97
N LYS A 21 4.48 14.42 10.66
CA LYS A 21 4.09 15.83 10.60
C LYS A 21 3.10 16.14 9.48
N ASN A 22 3.09 15.35 8.41
CA ASN A 22 2.20 15.54 7.26
C ASN A 22 0.82 14.90 7.45
N ILE A 23 0.58 14.21 8.57
CA ILE A 23 -0.74 13.64 8.87
C ILE A 23 -1.68 14.78 9.29
N PRO A 24 -2.84 14.96 8.61
CA PRO A 24 -3.80 15.98 9.00
C PRO A 24 -4.30 15.77 10.43
N PRO A 25 -4.41 16.82 11.25
CA PRO A 25 -4.90 16.70 12.61
C PRO A 25 -6.36 16.23 12.66
N ASN A 26 -6.70 15.48 13.69
CA ASN A 26 -8.07 15.03 13.99
C ASN A 26 -8.76 14.20 12.88
N ILE A 27 -8.00 13.67 11.90
CA ILE A 27 -8.54 12.85 10.82
C ILE A 27 -8.51 11.36 11.15
N LEU A 28 -7.49 10.93 11.86
CA LEU A 28 -7.30 9.56 12.33
C LEU A 28 -7.72 9.43 13.79
N SER A 29 -8.32 8.31 14.12
CA SER A 29 -8.74 8.01 15.51
C SER A 29 -7.55 7.56 16.36
N ASP A 30 -6.54 6.97 15.76
CA ASP A 30 -5.31 6.48 16.41
C ASP A 30 -4.19 6.31 15.38
N LEU A 31 -2.95 6.26 15.85
CA LEU A 31 -1.77 5.96 15.07
C LEU A 31 -1.02 4.78 15.68
N ILE A 32 -0.68 3.80 14.86
CA ILE A 32 0.18 2.69 15.24
C ILE A 32 1.36 2.60 14.27
N CYS A 33 2.50 2.21 14.77
CA CYS A 33 3.68 1.91 13.98
C CYS A 33 3.97 0.42 14.05
N CYS A 34 4.16 -0.21 12.90
CA CYS A 34 4.69 -1.56 12.79
C CYS A 34 6.06 -1.51 12.14
N ASP A 35 7.05 -2.00 12.87
CA ASP A 35 8.45 -1.99 12.50
C ASP A 35 8.94 -3.38 12.10
N ASP A 36 9.56 -3.47 10.95
CA ASP A 36 10.05 -4.72 10.34
C ASP A 36 11.46 -5.11 10.84
N GLY A 37 11.73 -4.92 12.13
CA GLY A 37 12.99 -5.28 12.75
C GLY A 37 14.14 -4.32 12.43
N SER A 38 13.87 -3.02 12.49
CA SER A 38 14.87 -1.98 12.31
C SER A 38 16.02 -2.07 13.32
N LYS A 39 17.19 -1.64 12.88
CA LYS A 39 18.40 -1.53 13.73
C LYS A 39 18.70 -0.09 14.16
N ASP A 40 17.91 0.87 13.69
CA ASP A 40 18.01 2.29 14.02
C ASP A 40 17.16 2.67 15.24
N ASN A 41 17.13 3.96 15.57
CA ASN A 41 16.40 4.46 16.74
C ASN A 41 14.89 4.72 16.51
N ILE A 42 14.26 4.00 15.59
CA ILE A 42 12.84 4.20 15.22
C ILE A 42 11.91 4.13 16.43
N LYS A 43 12.14 3.18 17.35
CA LYS A 43 11.34 3.05 18.57
C LYS A 43 11.34 4.33 19.41
N HIS A 44 12.50 4.97 19.57
CA HIS A 44 12.61 6.24 20.31
C HIS A 44 11.80 7.35 19.63
N VAL A 45 11.85 7.43 18.28
CA VAL A 45 11.06 8.42 17.52
C VAL A 45 9.57 8.20 17.71
N MET A 46 9.09 6.95 17.69
CA MET A 46 7.66 6.66 17.90
C MET A 46 7.19 7.00 19.30
N VAL A 47 7.95 6.62 20.32
CA VAL A 47 7.64 6.93 21.73
C VAL A 47 7.59 8.44 21.96
N LYS A 48 8.57 9.19 21.43
CA LYS A 48 8.59 10.67 21.51
C LYS A 48 7.35 11.33 20.89
N ASN A 49 6.79 10.73 19.87
CA ASN A 49 5.58 11.21 19.19
C ASN A 49 4.28 10.60 19.72
N ASN A 50 4.32 9.88 20.87
CA ASN A 50 3.18 9.19 21.48
C ASN A 50 2.47 8.21 20.53
N ILE A 51 3.21 7.54 19.65
CA ILE A 51 2.70 6.56 18.69
C ILE A 51 2.93 5.16 19.27
N LYS A 52 1.89 4.32 19.29
CA LYS A 52 1.99 2.91 19.67
C LYS A 52 2.96 2.19 18.76
N PHE A 53 3.97 1.52 19.32
CA PHE A 53 5.04 0.88 18.59
C PHE A 53 4.98 -0.65 18.75
N PHE A 54 4.92 -1.34 17.63
CA PHE A 54 4.99 -2.80 17.53
C PHE A 54 6.14 -3.19 16.61
N SER A 55 6.90 -4.19 16.99
CA SER A 55 8.05 -4.67 16.20
C SER A 55 8.07 -6.19 16.18
N HIS A 56 8.62 -6.74 15.13
CA HIS A 56 8.86 -8.16 14.94
C HIS A 56 10.18 -8.39 14.19
N ASN A 57 10.62 -9.64 14.07
CA ASN A 57 11.75 -9.98 13.22
C ASN A 57 11.43 -9.65 11.76
N HIS A 58 12.45 -9.29 10.98
CA HIS A 58 12.29 -8.90 9.58
C HIS A 58 11.50 -9.93 8.76
N LEU A 59 10.34 -9.54 8.28
CA LEU A 59 9.44 -10.34 7.45
C LEU A 59 9.37 -9.84 5.99
N GLY A 60 9.77 -8.61 5.75
CA GLY A 60 9.56 -7.91 4.50
C GLY A 60 8.25 -7.13 4.45
N TYR A 61 8.07 -6.33 3.39
CA TYR A 61 6.96 -5.37 3.26
C TYR A 61 5.58 -6.01 3.46
N GLY A 62 5.29 -7.10 2.76
CA GLY A 62 3.97 -7.75 2.84
C GLY A 62 3.69 -8.35 4.22
N GLY A 63 4.71 -8.96 4.83
CA GLY A 63 4.62 -9.52 6.19
C GLY A 63 4.40 -8.44 7.24
N ASN A 64 5.15 -7.32 7.16
CA ASN A 64 5.00 -6.18 8.06
C ASN A 64 3.61 -5.53 7.94
N LEU A 65 3.14 -5.32 6.70
CA LEU A 65 1.80 -4.79 6.46
C LEU A 65 0.71 -5.72 7.03
N TYR A 66 0.79 -7.01 6.77
CA TYR A 66 -0.18 -7.96 7.32
C TYR A 66 -0.20 -7.95 8.85
N TYR A 67 0.98 -7.95 9.49
CA TYR A 67 1.11 -7.87 10.94
C TYR A 67 0.45 -6.59 11.48
N GLY A 68 0.72 -5.44 10.87
CA GLY A 68 0.12 -4.17 11.25
C GLY A 68 -1.40 -4.12 11.04
N LEU A 69 -1.91 -4.66 9.93
CA LEU A 69 -3.36 -4.75 9.70
C LEU A 69 -4.05 -5.61 10.76
N LYS A 70 -3.45 -6.74 11.19
CA LYS A 70 -3.98 -7.56 12.28
C LYS A 70 -4.13 -6.75 13.56
N ILE A 71 -3.10 -6.00 13.95
CA ILE A 71 -3.13 -5.17 15.15
C ILE A 71 -4.19 -4.08 15.01
N ALA A 72 -4.20 -3.32 13.92
CA ALA A 72 -5.13 -2.22 13.73
C ALA A 72 -6.60 -2.68 13.77
N PHE A 73 -6.91 -3.81 13.13
CA PHE A 73 -8.27 -4.34 13.16
C PHE A 73 -8.63 -4.98 14.51
N SER A 74 -7.69 -5.57 15.24
CA SER A 74 -7.94 -6.04 16.62
C SER A 74 -8.18 -4.88 17.59
N GLU A 75 -7.62 -3.70 17.34
CA GLU A 75 -7.90 -2.44 18.05
C GLU A 75 -9.27 -1.83 17.68
N GLY A 76 -10.06 -2.51 16.85
CA GLY A 76 -11.41 -2.11 16.46
C GLY A 76 -11.47 -1.10 15.31
N ALA A 77 -10.44 -1.01 14.47
CA ALA A 77 -10.50 -0.19 13.27
C ALA A 77 -11.64 -0.64 12.34
N SER A 78 -12.36 0.32 11.76
CA SER A 78 -13.23 0.07 10.61
C SER A 78 -12.45 0.14 9.30
N HIS A 79 -11.44 1.02 9.27
CA HIS A 79 -10.53 1.22 8.14
C HIS A 79 -9.11 1.50 8.64
N VAL A 80 -8.13 1.09 7.85
CA VAL A 80 -6.70 1.31 8.13
C VAL A 80 -6.09 2.05 6.95
N VAL A 81 -5.42 3.17 7.22
CA VAL A 81 -4.65 3.95 6.24
C VAL A 81 -3.20 3.50 6.31
N GLU A 82 -2.67 2.97 5.22
CA GLU A 82 -1.25 2.65 5.09
C GLU A 82 -0.44 3.93 4.91
N ILE A 83 0.58 4.11 5.77
CA ILE A 83 1.48 5.25 5.78
C ILE A 83 2.91 4.72 5.69
N HIS A 84 3.61 5.08 4.64
CA HIS A 84 5.02 4.71 4.49
C HIS A 84 5.91 5.65 5.32
N GLY A 85 6.82 5.07 6.10
CA GLY A 85 7.74 5.81 6.97
C GLY A 85 8.75 6.71 6.24
N ASP A 86 8.87 6.57 4.90
CA ASP A 86 9.72 7.43 4.06
C ASP A 86 9.11 8.81 3.75
N GLY A 87 7.83 9.03 4.09
CA GLY A 87 7.14 10.30 3.93
C GLY A 87 7.01 10.81 2.50
N GLN A 88 7.02 9.92 1.50
CA GLN A 88 6.92 10.29 0.09
C GLN A 88 5.52 10.76 -0.33
N TYR A 89 4.46 10.23 0.31
CA TYR A 89 3.08 10.47 -0.11
C TYR A 89 2.47 11.71 0.58
N ASP A 90 1.63 12.44 -0.17
CA ASP A 90 0.83 13.53 0.36
C ASP A 90 -0.31 12.99 1.25
N LEU A 91 -0.07 12.97 2.56
CA LEU A 91 -1.04 12.46 3.54
C LEU A 91 -2.26 13.37 3.75
N SER A 92 -2.28 14.60 3.21
CA SER A 92 -3.48 15.45 3.22
C SER A 92 -4.66 14.76 2.52
N LYS A 93 -4.36 13.84 1.59
CA LYS A 93 -5.34 13.05 0.83
C LYS A 93 -6.12 12.04 1.68
N ILE A 94 -5.73 11.81 2.93
CA ILE A 94 -6.55 11.04 3.89
C ILE A 94 -7.94 11.67 4.04
N ILE A 95 -8.06 13.00 3.91
CA ILE A 95 -9.35 13.73 3.95
C ILE A 95 -10.26 13.27 2.79
N GLU A 96 -9.71 13.13 1.59
CA GLU A 96 -10.46 12.65 0.43
C GLU A 96 -10.84 11.16 0.58
N ALA A 97 -9.90 10.34 1.08
CA ALA A 97 -10.17 8.94 1.38
C ALA A 97 -11.32 8.78 2.38
N LYS A 98 -11.35 9.60 3.44
CA LYS A 98 -12.43 9.59 4.43
C LYS A 98 -13.80 9.88 3.81
N LYS A 99 -13.90 10.84 2.88
CA LYS A 99 -15.14 11.12 2.14
C LYS A 99 -15.61 9.91 1.33
N ILE A 100 -14.69 9.17 0.70
CA ILE A 100 -15.03 7.94 -0.02
C ILE A 100 -15.52 6.87 0.94
N ILE A 101 -14.86 6.67 2.08
CA ILE A 101 -15.29 5.72 3.10
C ILE A 101 -16.72 6.01 3.55
N GLU A 102 -17.07 7.28 3.78
CA GLU A 102 -18.38 7.71 4.24
C GLU A 102 -19.47 7.48 3.18
N ASN A 103 -19.16 7.72 1.91
CA ASN A 103 -20.15 7.76 0.83
C ASN A 103 -20.25 6.47 -0.01
N SER A 104 -19.15 5.75 -0.23
CA SER A 104 -19.10 4.67 -1.24
C SER A 104 -18.92 3.27 -0.67
N LYS A 105 -18.63 3.13 0.60
CA LYS A 105 -18.30 1.84 1.25
C LYS A 105 -17.20 1.06 0.50
N ALA A 106 -16.20 1.74 -0.06
CA ALA A 106 -15.07 1.10 -0.73
C ALA A 106 -14.35 0.13 0.20
N ASP A 107 -13.97 -1.03 -0.31
CA ASP A 107 -13.25 -2.05 0.46
C ASP A 107 -11.73 -1.80 0.41
N LEU A 108 -11.24 -1.29 -0.73
CA LEU A 108 -9.85 -0.89 -0.94
C LEU A 108 -9.83 0.48 -1.64
N ILE A 109 -9.09 1.44 -1.11
CA ILE A 109 -8.84 2.73 -1.77
C ILE A 109 -7.36 2.80 -2.12
N LEU A 110 -7.06 3.11 -3.37
CA LEU A 110 -5.69 3.26 -3.90
C LEU A 110 -5.39 4.73 -4.15
N GLY A 111 -4.19 5.17 -3.83
CA GLY A 111 -3.66 6.41 -4.39
C GLY A 111 -3.48 6.27 -5.90
N ASN A 112 -3.65 7.36 -6.66
CA ASN A 112 -3.41 7.38 -8.09
C ASN A 112 -2.44 8.51 -8.40
N ARG A 113 -1.17 8.18 -8.58
CA ARG A 113 -0.10 9.14 -8.92
C ARG A 113 -0.20 9.65 -10.36
N PHE A 114 -0.85 8.89 -11.22
CA PHE A 114 -1.05 9.17 -12.64
C PHE A 114 -2.44 9.77 -12.93
N TYR A 115 -3.10 10.39 -11.93
CA TYR A 115 -4.34 11.13 -12.14
C TYR A 115 -4.15 12.23 -13.19
N ASP A 116 -2.99 12.88 -13.16
CA ASP A 116 -2.39 13.68 -14.21
C ASP A 116 -1.02 13.08 -14.57
N TYR A 117 -0.82 12.71 -15.82
CA TYR A 117 0.42 12.08 -16.28
C TYR A 117 1.66 12.98 -16.17
N LYS A 118 1.50 14.31 -16.04
CA LYS A 118 2.64 15.23 -15.85
C LYS A 118 3.14 15.22 -14.41
N LYS A 119 2.26 15.01 -13.43
CA LYS A 119 2.57 15.10 -12.00
C LYS A 119 3.73 14.23 -11.53
N PRO A 120 3.84 12.94 -11.89
CA PRO A 120 4.98 12.14 -11.47
C PRO A 120 6.32 12.71 -11.93
N LEU A 121 6.39 13.26 -13.15
CA LEU A 121 7.62 13.87 -13.70
C LEU A 121 7.93 15.22 -13.04
N GLU A 122 6.92 16.06 -12.80
CA GLU A 122 7.05 17.31 -12.04
C GLU A 122 7.60 17.02 -10.63
N ASN A 123 7.13 15.94 -10.00
CA ASN A 123 7.56 15.46 -8.69
C ASN A 123 8.88 14.65 -8.72
N LYS A 124 9.60 14.70 -9.88
CA LYS A 124 10.93 14.09 -10.07
C LYS A 124 10.97 12.57 -10.10
N MET A 125 9.89 11.91 -10.54
CA MET A 125 9.97 10.48 -10.85
C MET A 125 10.96 10.25 -11.99
N ASP A 126 11.85 9.28 -11.83
CA ASP A 126 12.76 8.84 -12.89
C ASP A 126 11.99 8.35 -14.13
N MET A 127 12.48 8.68 -15.34
CA MET A 127 11.81 8.36 -16.61
C MET A 127 11.63 6.86 -16.83
N ILE A 128 12.60 6.03 -16.45
CA ILE A 128 12.51 4.57 -16.59
C ILE A 128 11.40 4.04 -15.67
N ARG A 129 11.36 4.53 -14.44
CA ARG A 129 10.30 4.21 -13.47
C ARG A 129 8.93 4.69 -13.96
N TYR A 130 8.85 5.90 -14.54
CA TYR A 130 7.63 6.47 -15.09
C TYR A 130 7.06 5.58 -16.20
N MET A 131 7.86 5.28 -17.23
CA MET A 131 7.46 4.43 -18.34
C MET A 131 7.13 3.01 -17.88
N GLY A 132 7.94 2.45 -16.98
CA GLY A 132 7.71 1.14 -16.39
C GLY A 132 6.38 1.03 -15.67
N ASN A 133 6.03 2.03 -14.83
CA ASN A 133 4.74 2.05 -14.13
C ASN A 133 3.56 2.10 -15.09
N ILE A 134 3.61 2.95 -16.13
CA ILE A 134 2.53 3.05 -17.14
C ILE A 134 2.37 1.71 -17.86
N CYS A 135 3.49 1.16 -18.35
CA CYS A 135 3.49 -0.08 -19.12
C CYS A 135 2.93 -1.26 -18.29
N VAL A 136 3.46 -1.45 -17.07
CA VAL A 136 3.05 -2.55 -16.20
C VAL A 136 1.60 -2.36 -15.75
N THR A 137 1.18 -1.13 -15.42
CA THR A 137 -0.22 -0.83 -15.06
C THR A 137 -1.16 -1.14 -16.24
N PHE A 138 -0.80 -0.78 -17.47
CA PHE A 138 -1.61 -1.07 -18.65
C PHE A 138 -1.83 -2.58 -18.83
N PHE A 139 -0.75 -3.37 -18.84
CA PHE A 139 -0.86 -4.83 -19.01
C PHE A 139 -1.54 -5.51 -17.83
N ALA A 140 -1.29 -5.04 -16.60
CA ALA A 140 -1.94 -5.56 -15.41
C ALA A 140 -3.45 -5.26 -15.42
N SER A 141 -3.85 -4.05 -15.80
CA SER A 141 -5.25 -3.65 -15.91
C SER A 141 -5.99 -4.49 -16.96
N LEU A 142 -5.37 -4.69 -18.13
CA LEU A 142 -5.90 -5.58 -19.19
C LEU A 142 -6.00 -7.03 -18.68
N GLY A 143 -4.95 -7.51 -18.01
CA GLY A 143 -4.88 -8.85 -17.44
C GLY A 143 -5.95 -9.11 -16.38
N LEU A 144 -6.25 -8.16 -15.52
CA LEU A 144 -7.29 -8.27 -14.50
C LEU A 144 -8.70 -7.89 -14.99
N GLY A 145 -8.83 -7.29 -16.18
CA GLY A 145 -10.11 -6.83 -16.71
C GLY A 145 -10.67 -5.59 -15.98
N ILE A 146 -9.81 -4.71 -15.49
CA ILE A 146 -10.18 -3.47 -14.79
C ILE A 146 -9.61 -2.25 -15.51
N ARG A 147 -10.11 -1.07 -15.16
CA ARG A 147 -9.55 0.20 -15.63
C ARG A 147 -8.87 0.91 -14.48
N SER A 148 -7.55 1.07 -14.54
CA SER A 148 -6.78 1.84 -13.57
C SER A 148 -5.65 2.59 -14.26
N LYS A 149 -5.32 3.77 -13.74
CA LYS A 149 -4.14 4.54 -14.17
C LYS A 149 -2.91 4.24 -13.30
N ASP A 150 -3.12 3.69 -12.10
CA ASP A 150 -2.05 3.33 -11.17
C ASP A 150 -2.46 2.13 -10.31
N LEU A 151 -1.73 1.04 -10.39
CA LEU A 151 -1.95 -0.16 -9.60
C LEU A 151 -0.87 -0.40 -8.54
N PHE A 152 0.16 0.45 -8.51
CA PHE A 152 1.33 0.24 -7.66
C PHE A 152 1.64 1.43 -6.72
N PRO A 153 0.63 2.17 -6.22
CA PRO A 153 0.87 3.20 -5.23
C PRO A 153 1.16 2.58 -3.86
N GLY A 154 1.93 3.28 -3.03
CA GLY A 154 2.09 2.89 -1.62
C GLY A 154 1.02 3.49 -0.71
N PHE A 155 0.23 4.48 -1.17
CA PHE A 155 -0.90 4.98 -0.41
C PHE A 155 -2.12 4.08 -0.61
N ARG A 156 -2.62 3.48 0.48
CA ARG A 156 -3.80 2.61 0.46
C ARG A 156 -4.62 2.76 1.71
N VAL A 157 -5.93 2.49 1.58
CA VAL A 157 -6.84 2.36 2.70
C VAL A 157 -7.59 1.05 2.59
N TYR A 158 -7.59 0.30 3.67
CA TYR A 158 -8.17 -1.03 3.79
C TYR A 158 -9.39 -1.00 4.70
N SER A 159 -10.52 -1.56 4.27
CA SER A 159 -11.68 -1.79 5.13
C SER A 159 -11.56 -3.09 5.92
N LEU A 160 -12.32 -3.21 6.99
CA LEU A 160 -12.46 -4.48 7.73
C LEU A 160 -13.03 -5.60 6.82
N ASN A 161 -13.90 -5.25 5.85
CA ASN A 161 -14.43 -6.21 4.90
C ASN A 161 -13.33 -6.75 3.98
N PHE A 162 -12.45 -5.87 3.46
CA PHE A 162 -11.25 -6.27 2.73
C PHE A 162 -10.42 -7.26 3.55
N PHE A 163 -10.08 -6.89 4.79
CA PHE A 163 -9.22 -7.71 5.66
C PHE A 163 -9.80 -9.10 5.91
N LYS A 164 -11.11 -9.21 6.16
CA LYS A 164 -11.80 -10.48 6.36
C LYS A 164 -11.94 -11.33 5.09
N SER A 165 -11.96 -10.68 3.92
CA SER A 165 -12.15 -11.36 2.63
C SER A 165 -10.86 -11.97 2.06
N ILE A 166 -9.69 -11.50 2.48
CA ILE A 166 -8.39 -11.91 1.95
C ILE A 166 -7.73 -12.95 2.85
N ASN A 167 -7.30 -14.06 2.27
CA ASN A 167 -6.47 -15.04 2.99
C ASN A 167 -4.99 -14.64 2.88
N PHE A 168 -4.52 -13.86 3.83
CA PHE A 168 -3.15 -13.35 3.87
C PHE A 168 -2.07 -14.44 3.97
N ASN A 169 -2.41 -15.64 4.48
CA ASN A 169 -1.46 -16.76 4.58
C ASN A 169 -1.02 -17.31 3.21
N LEU A 170 -1.74 -16.98 2.15
CA LEU A 170 -1.39 -17.36 0.78
C LEU A 170 -0.52 -16.32 0.07
N LEU A 171 -0.32 -15.14 0.68
CA LEU A 171 0.34 -14.01 0.09
C LEU A 171 1.83 -14.00 0.39
N SER A 172 2.57 -13.32 -0.48
CA SER A 172 4.00 -13.12 -0.35
C SER A 172 4.32 -12.09 0.73
N ASN A 173 5.46 -12.25 1.39
CA ASN A 173 6.03 -11.23 2.28
C ASN A 173 6.78 -10.12 1.53
N TYR A 174 7.00 -10.27 0.21
CA TYR A 174 7.79 -9.35 -0.60
C TYR A 174 6.95 -8.18 -1.14
N TYR A 175 7.59 -7.28 -1.89
CA TYR A 175 6.95 -6.08 -2.43
C TYR A 175 5.88 -6.33 -3.50
N TRP A 176 5.86 -7.50 -4.18
CA TRP A 176 4.76 -7.86 -5.08
C TRP A 176 3.47 -8.24 -4.36
N PHE A 177 3.49 -8.42 -3.04
CA PHE A 177 2.30 -8.45 -2.20
C PHE A 177 1.31 -7.34 -2.58
N SER A 178 1.83 -6.17 -2.92
CA SER A 178 1.03 -5.02 -3.32
C SER A 178 0.13 -5.28 -4.54
N PHE A 179 0.56 -6.13 -5.47
CA PHE A 179 -0.24 -6.52 -6.62
C PHE A 179 -1.12 -7.74 -6.32
N GLU A 180 -0.66 -8.66 -5.48
CA GLU A 180 -1.44 -9.83 -5.05
C GLU A 180 -2.75 -9.41 -4.39
N ILE A 181 -2.73 -8.41 -3.49
CA ILE A 181 -3.94 -7.90 -2.83
C ILE A 181 -4.91 -7.25 -3.82
N ILE A 182 -4.43 -6.56 -4.85
CA ILE A 182 -5.28 -5.97 -5.89
C ILE A 182 -5.92 -7.08 -6.73
N ALA A 183 -5.13 -8.04 -7.20
CA ALA A 183 -5.63 -9.16 -7.99
C ALA A 183 -6.68 -9.97 -7.22
N LEU A 184 -6.46 -10.23 -5.92
CA LEU A 184 -7.44 -10.88 -5.06
C LEU A 184 -8.68 -10.02 -4.83
N SER A 185 -8.53 -8.70 -4.66
CA SER A 185 -9.68 -7.80 -4.53
C SER A 185 -10.57 -7.86 -5.75
N VAL A 186 -9.98 -7.85 -6.95
CA VAL A 186 -10.72 -8.02 -8.21
C VAL A 186 -11.37 -9.41 -8.29
N PHE A 187 -10.64 -10.46 -7.92
CA PHE A 187 -11.15 -11.83 -7.96
C PHE A 187 -12.35 -12.04 -7.03
N LYS A 188 -12.30 -11.43 -5.84
CA LYS A 188 -13.34 -11.46 -4.81
C LYS A 188 -14.47 -10.44 -5.04
N ASN A 189 -14.43 -9.67 -6.14
CA ASN A 189 -15.38 -8.60 -6.45
C ASN A 189 -15.48 -7.53 -5.35
N LEU A 190 -14.38 -7.24 -4.67
CA LEU A 190 -14.32 -6.15 -3.68
C LEU A 190 -14.37 -4.80 -4.40
N ARG A 191 -14.96 -3.80 -3.72
CA ARG A 191 -15.09 -2.45 -4.27
C ARG A 191 -13.78 -1.70 -4.13
N ILE A 192 -13.14 -1.44 -5.27
CA ILE A 192 -11.90 -0.68 -5.35
C ILE A 192 -12.23 0.74 -5.81
N SER A 193 -11.74 1.73 -5.07
CA SER A 193 -11.79 3.15 -5.44
C SER A 193 -10.37 3.72 -5.54
N SER A 194 -10.23 4.87 -6.17
CA SER A 194 -8.93 5.57 -6.21
C SER A 194 -9.12 7.05 -5.95
N ILE A 195 -8.08 7.67 -5.39
CA ILE A 195 -7.98 9.13 -5.17
C ILE A 195 -6.71 9.68 -5.82
N PRO A 196 -6.72 10.92 -6.34
CA PRO A 196 -5.51 11.60 -6.76
C PRO A 196 -4.54 11.72 -5.58
N ILE A 197 -3.26 11.39 -5.81
CA ILE A 197 -2.23 11.56 -4.79
C ILE A 197 -0.91 12.00 -5.42
N ASP A 198 -0.25 12.96 -4.78
CA ASP A 198 1.11 13.32 -5.11
C ASP A 198 2.10 12.44 -4.34
N CYS A 199 3.24 12.17 -4.98
CA CYS A 199 4.34 11.41 -4.41
C CYS A 199 5.63 12.16 -4.70
N ASP A 200 6.36 12.55 -3.65
CA ASP A 200 7.64 13.25 -3.74
C ASP A 200 8.76 12.25 -4.00
N TYR A 201 9.45 12.39 -5.13
CA TYR A 201 10.60 11.56 -5.50
C TYR A 201 11.94 12.26 -5.27
N LYS A 202 11.92 13.45 -4.61
CA LYS A 202 13.14 14.17 -4.23
C LYS A 202 13.71 13.57 -2.95
N GLY A 203 15.00 13.33 -2.92
CA GLY A 203 15.70 12.86 -1.74
C GLY A 203 16.13 11.38 -1.80
N GLU A 204 16.74 10.94 -0.72
CA GLU A 204 17.22 9.55 -0.58
C GLU A 204 16.08 8.62 -0.21
N HIS A 205 15.41 8.10 -1.23
CA HIS A 205 14.42 7.07 -1.05
C HIS A 205 14.94 5.76 -1.62
N SER A 206 14.59 4.64 -1.00
CA SER A 206 14.95 3.32 -1.50
C SER A 206 14.29 3.07 -2.86
N SER A 207 14.98 3.43 -3.94
CA SER A 207 14.53 3.07 -5.29
C SER A 207 14.69 1.57 -5.49
N MET A 208 13.69 0.96 -6.11
CA MET A 208 13.78 -0.43 -6.52
C MET A 208 14.90 -0.59 -7.55
N SER A 209 15.88 -1.47 -7.31
CA SER A 209 16.92 -1.77 -8.29
C SER A 209 16.31 -2.40 -9.56
N LEU A 210 17.01 -2.28 -10.71
CA LEU A 210 16.53 -2.83 -11.99
C LEU A 210 16.20 -4.33 -11.88
N TRP A 211 17.02 -5.11 -11.20
CA TRP A 211 16.78 -6.54 -10.97
C TRP A 211 15.49 -6.82 -10.18
N LYS A 212 15.24 -6.01 -9.15
CA LYS A 212 13.96 -6.08 -8.41
C LYS A 212 12.79 -5.69 -9.32
N GLY A 213 12.98 -4.74 -10.23
CA GLY A 213 11.99 -4.35 -11.24
C GLY A 213 11.63 -5.51 -12.18
N PHE A 214 12.61 -6.21 -12.73
CA PHE A 214 12.37 -7.41 -13.56
C PHE A 214 11.66 -8.52 -12.81
N SER A 215 12.07 -8.80 -11.56
CA SER A 215 11.40 -9.77 -10.70
C SER A 215 9.93 -9.38 -10.45
N PHE A 216 9.66 -8.10 -10.24
CA PHE A 216 8.31 -7.58 -10.04
C PHE A 216 7.43 -7.78 -11.30
N ILE A 217 7.96 -7.48 -12.48
CA ILE A 217 7.25 -7.70 -13.75
C ILE A 217 6.94 -9.19 -13.93
N TYR A 218 7.92 -10.06 -13.72
CA TYR A 218 7.73 -11.52 -13.82
C TYR A 218 6.61 -12.00 -12.86
N GLN A 219 6.64 -11.58 -11.60
CA GLN A 219 5.60 -11.96 -10.64
C GLN A 219 4.23 -11.37 -11.01
N THR A 220 4.18 -10.14 -11.53
CA THR A 220 2.94 -9.54 -12.03
C THR A 220 2.33 -10.38 -13.15
N ILE A 221 3.11 -10.80 -14.13
CA ILE A 221 2.66 -11.68 -15.23
C ILE A 221 2.17 -13.03 -14.69
N LYS A 222 2.93 -13.64 -13.78
CA LYS A 222 2.56 -14.91 -13.14
C LYS A 222 1.21 -14.80 -12.40
N ILE A 223 0.99 -13.72 -11.63
CA ILE A 223 -0.27 -13.49 -10.91
C ILE A 223 -1.42 -13.30 -11.91
N ILE A 224 -1.22 -12.57 -13.01
CA ILE A 224 -2.24 -12.40 -14.06
C ILE A 224 -2.62 -13.75 -14.68
N ILE A 225 -1.66 -14.59 -15.02
CA ILE A 225 -1.93 -15.93 -15.56
C ILE A 225 -2.74 -16.76 -14.55
N GLN A 226 -2.32 -16.77 -13.28
CA GLN A 226 -3.05 -17.47 -12.22
C GLN A 226 -4.46 -16.93 -12.04
N PHE A 227 -4.65 -15.59 -12.10
CA PHE A 227 -5.97 -14.96 -12.04
C PHE A 227 -6.87 -15.43 -13.19
N ARG A 228 -6.37 -15.44 -14.43
CA ARG A 228 -7.13 -15.92 -15.60
C ARG A 228 -7.50 -17.38 -15.49
N LEU A 229 -6.58 -18.24 -15.05
CA LEU A 229 -6.86 -19.66 -14.82
C LEU A 229 -7.89 -19.84 -13.68
N ALA A 230 -7.78 -19.06 -12.61
CA ALA A 230 -8.74 -19.11 -11.51
C ALA A 230 -10.15 -18.68 -11.94
N LYS A 231 -10.28 -17.72 -12.86
CA LYS A 231 -11.57 -17.38 -13.47
C LYS A 231 -12.17 -18.51 -14.34
N LEU A 232 -11.37 -19.49 -14.74
CA LEU A 232 -11.80 -20.75 -15.37
C LEU A 232 -11.96 -21.89 -14.36
N ASN A 233 -12.10 -21.57 -13.06
CA ASN A 233 -12.30 -22.49 -11.93
C ASN A 233 -11.10 -23.38 -11.57
N PHE A 234 -9.88 -23.05 -12.03
CA PHE A 234 -8.68 -23.73 -11.54
C PHE A 234 -8.26 -23.19 -10.16
N LYS A 235 -8.09 -24.07 -9.18
CA LYS A 235 -7.54 -23.70 -7.86
C LYS A 235 -6.03 -23.55 -7.95
N ILE A 236 -5.52 -22.33 -8.12
CA ILE A 236 -4.10 -22.07 -8.40
C ILE A 236 -3.56 -20.87 -7.62
N GLY A 237 -2.32 -20.97 -7.16
CA GLY A 237 -1.59 -19.88 -6.50
C GLY A 237 -2.34 -19.30 -5.32
N ILE A 238 -2.49 -17.98 -5.31
CA ILE A 238 -3.21 -17.23 -4.26
C ILE A 238 -4.74 -17.30 -4.41
N PHE A 239 -5.27 -17.84 -5.51
CA PHE A 239 -6.70 -17.93 -5.85
C PHE A 239 -7.31 -19.30 -5.52
N LYS A 240 -6.84 -19.95 -4.45
CA LYS A 240 -7.33 -21.26 -3.98
C LYS A 240 -8.58 -21.14 -3.13
#